data_f18956db80f5ef0b0f19b33165f70ca9
#
_entry.id   f18956db80f5ef0b0f19b33165f70ca9
#
_cell.length_a   1.000
_cell.length_b   1.000
_cell.length_c   1.000
_cell.angle_alpha   90.00
_cell.angle_beta   90.00
_cell.angle_gamma   90.00
#
_symmetry.space_group_name_H-M   'P 1'
#
loop_
_entity.id
_entity.type
_entity.pdbx_description
1 polymer ?
#
loop_
_entity_poly.entity_id
_entity_poly.type
_entity_poly.pdbx_seq_one_letter_code
_entity_poly.pdbx_strand_id
1 'polypeptide(L)'
;AYTRREYMGGVPGSKIVQYDMGNLNQDFPVELSIVVEETCQIRHTALEAARIGINRQLLKEVGRANYHLKIRTFPHHVLRENKQATGAGADRVSEGMRLAFGKAVGTAARVQSGQKVFSVWTTPQYAEKAKASLRRGIYKIPTPARIVEERAAEA
;
A
#
# COMPACT_ATOMS: atom_id res chain seq x y z
N ALA A 1 -11.18 -2.39 11.57
CA ALA A 1 -9.78 -2.06 11.83
C ALA A 1 -9.56 -1.77 13.31
N TYR A 2 -8.51 -2.30 13.89
CA TYR A 2 -8.11 -1.96 15.24
C TYR A 2 -7.31 -0.67 15.22
N THR A 3 -7.97 0.43 15.61
CA THR A 3 -7.38 1.76 15.60
C THR A 3 -7.29 2.38 16.99
N ARG A 4 -7.77 1.69 18.03
CA ARG A 4 -7.74 2.17 19.41
C ARG A 4 -6.32 2.07 19.97
N ARG A 5 -5.51 3.06 19.67
CA ARG A 5 -4.10 3.11 20.07
C ARG A 5 -3.93 3.33 21.59
N GLU A 6 -4.95 3.82 22.26
CA GLU A 6 -4.97 3.97 23.71
C GLU A 6 -4.80 2.66 24.48
N TYR A 7 -5.21 1.53 23.87
CA TYR A 7 -5.05 0.20 24.44
C TYR A 7 -3.82 -0.53 23.90
N MET A 8 -3.04 0.12 23.06
CA MET A 8 -1.85 -0.44 22.43
C MET A 8 -0.65 0.43 22.76
N GLY A 9 0.30 -0.12 23.52
CA GLY A 9 1.55 0.58 23.80
C GLY A 9 2.44 0.62 22.57
N GLY A 10 3.00 1.80 22.27
CA GLY A 10 4.10 1.93 21.33
C GLY A 10 3.85 1.40 19.91
N VAL A 11 2.85 1.91 19.19
CA VAL A 11 2.65 1.55 17.78
C VAL A 11 3.78 2.15 16.94
N PRO A 12 4.56 1.32 16.19
CA PRO A 12 5.58 1.84 15.28
C PRO A 12 4.98 2.78 14.23
N GLY A 13 5.70 3.83 13.87
CA GLY A 13 5.28 4.76 12.84
C GLY A 13 5.17 4.08 11.46
N SER A 14 4.24 4.54 10.65
CA SER A 14 4.12 4.10 9.26
C SER A 14 5.33 4.57 8.45
N LYS A 15 5.85 3.71 7.57
CA LYS A 15 6.89 4.10 6.61
C LYS A 15 6.36 4.97 5.49
N ILE A 16 5.04 4.97 5.27
CA ILE A 16 4.44 5.79 4.23
C ILE A 16 4.25 7.21 4.77
N VAL A 17 4.90 8.17 4.17
CA VAL A 17 4.78 9.60 4.48
C VAL A 17 4.32 10.43 3.30
N GLN A 18 4.46 9.91 2.08
CA GLN A 18 4.03 10.57 0.85
C GLN A 18 2.91 9.77 0.20
N TYR A 19 1.75 10.41 0.02
CA TYR A 19 0.58 9.82 -0.61
C TYR A 19 0.35 10.34 -2.02
N ASP A 20 0.77 11.55 -2.31
CA ASP A 20 0.66 12.19 -3.61
C ASP A 20 2.04 12.56 -4.11
N MET A 21 2.35 12.23 -5.36
CA MET A 21 3.65 12.45 -5.99
C MET A 21 3.47 12.90 -7.43
N GLY A 22 4.47 13.59 -7.96
CA GLY A 22 4.46 14.07 -9.33
C GLY A 22 3.86 15.46 -9.44
N ASN A 23 3.17 15.72 -10.53
CA ASN A 23 2.55 17.02 -10.80
C ASN A 23 1.13 17.07 -10.25
N LEU A 24 0.94 17.77 -9.15
CA LEU A 24 -0.35 17.86 -8.46
C LEU A 24 -1.25 18.99 -9.00
N ASN A 25 -0.70 19.85 -9.85
CA ASN A 25 -1.38 21.07 -10.31
C ASN A 25 -2.08 20.91 -11.66
N GLN A 26 -1.86 19.81 -12.36
CA GLN A 26 -2.40 19.56 -13.69
C GLN A 26 -3.37 18.38 -13.66
N ASP A 27 -4.50 18.54 -14.38
CA ASP A 27 -5.43 17.45 -14.62
C ASP A 27 -4.98 16.62 -15.83
N PHE A 28 -5.00 15.32 -15.67
CA PHE A 28 -4.61 14.38 -16.71
C PHE A 28 -5.82 13.57 -17.18
N PRO A 29 -5.96 13.29 -18.48
CA PRO A 29 -7.16 12.62 -19.01
C PRO A 29 -7.19 11.12 -18.79
N VAL A 30 -6.07 10.47 -18.51
CA VAL A 30 -5.99 9.01 -18.34
C VAL A 30 -5.71 8.68 -16.89
N GLU A 31 -6.55 7.85 -16.29
CA GLU A 31 -6.35 7.28 -14.97
C GLU A 31 -6.06 5.78 -15.10
N LEU A 32 -4.93 5.36 -14.53
CA LEU A 32 -4.55 3.96 -14.43
C LEU A 32 -4.50 3.59 -12.96
N SER A 33 -5.17 2.51 -12.59
CA SER A 33 -5.28 2.12 -11.18
C SER A 33 -4.93 0.65 -10.99
N ILE A 34 -4.29 0.35 -9.88
CA ILE A 34 -4.13 -1.02 -9.39
C ILE A 34 -5.37 -1.36 -8.57
N VAL A 35 -6.11 -2.36 -9.01
CA VAL A 35 -7.32 -2.85 -8.33
C VAL A 35 -7.04 -4.25 -7.80
N VAL A 36 -7.23 -4.46 -6.51
CA VAL A 36 -7.06 -5.77 -5.89
C VAL A 36 -8.24 -6.68 -6.22
N GLU A 37 -7.95 -7.96 -6.41
CA GLU A 37 -8.98 -8.96 -6.77
C GLU A 37 -9.53 -9.69 -5.55
N GLU A 38 -8.80 -9.69 -4.44
CA GLU A 38 -9.18 -10.37 -3.21
C GLU A 38 -9.13 -9.43 -2.02
N THR A 39 -10.00 -9.66 -1.03
CA THR A 39 -9.95 -8.95 0.24
C THR A 39 -8.70 -9.35 1.00
N CYS A 40 -7.90 -8.38 1.42
CA CYS A 40 -6.66 -8.63 2.14
C CYS A 40 -6.24 -7.45 3.00
N GLN A 41 -5.13 -7.61 3.70
CA GLN A 41 -4.43 -6.54 4.41
C GLN A 41 -3.07 -6.33 3.76
N ILE A 42 -2.75 -5.09 3.43
CA ILE A 42 -1.46 -4.73 2.84
C ILE A 42 -0.66 -3.96 3.88
N ARG A 43 0.49 -4.48 4.26
CA ARG A 43 1.37 -3.85 5.25
C ARG A 43 1.90 -2.52 4.73
N HIS A 44 2.14 -1.58 5.64
CA HIS A 44 2.72 -0.29 5.28
C HIS A 44 4.07 -0.44 4.56
N THR A 45 4.86 -1.45 4.91
CA THR A 45 6.13 -1.73 4.24
C THR A 45 5.95 -2.15 2.79
N ALA A 46 4.93 -2.96 2.49
CA ALA A 46 4.62 -3.37 1.13
C ALA A 46 4.12 -2.18 0.28
N LEU A 47 3.25 -1.35 0.85
CA LEU A 47 2.78 -0.13 0.19
C LEU A 47 3.94 0.82 -0.11
N GLU A 48 4.85 1.02 0.83
CA GLU A 48 6.02 1.88 0.63
C GLU A 48 6.97 1.33 -0.43
N ALA A 49 7.22 0.03 -0.44
CA ALA A 49 8.04 -0.61 -1.46
C ALA A 49 7.43 -0.45 -2.86
N ALA A 50 6.12 -0.64 -2.97
CA ALA A 50 5.39 -0.44 -4.21
C ALA A 50 5.45 1.03 -4.67
N ARG A 51 5.23 1.96 -3.76
CA ARG A 51 5.33 3.41 -4.05
C ARG A 51 6.69 3.78 -4.62
N ILE A 52 7.76 3.36 -3.94
CA ILE A 52 9.13 3.67 -4.36
C ILE A 52 9.40 3.09 -5.76
N GLY A 53 9.03 1.85 -6.00
CA GLY A 53 9.24 1.19 -7.29
C GLY A 53 8.48 1.87 -8.43
N ILE A 54 7.21 2.16 -8.22
CA ILE A 54 6.36 2.84 -9.21
C ILE A 54 6.88 4.25 -9.49
N ASN A 55 7.13 5.03 -8.44
CA ASN A 55 7.58 6.41 -8.58
C ASN A 55 8.94 6.51 -9.29
N ARG A 56 9.87 5.63 -8.94
CA ARG A 56 11.19 5.59 -9.60
C ARG A 56 11.06 5.35 -11.10
N GLN A 57 10.24 4.38 -11.49
CA GLN A 57 10.02 4.06 -12.90
C GLN A 57 9.35 5.21 -13.65
N LEU A 58 8.34 5.83 -13.05
CA LEU A 58 7.65 6.98 -13.64
C LEU A 58 8.58 8.17 -13.79
N LEU A 59 9.41 8.48 -12.80
CA LEU A 59 10.40 9.56 -12.89
C LEU A 59 11.37 9.33 -14.05
N LYS A 60 11.79 8.09 -14.24
CA LYS A 60 12.76 7.73 -15.28
C LYS A 60 12.15 7.80 -16.69
N GLU A 61 10.94 7.29 -16.88
CA GLU A 61 10.36 7.10 -18.22
C GLU A 61 9.35 8.15 -18.62
N VAL A 62 8.62 8.72 -17.68
CA VAL A 62 7.54 9.69 -17.94
C VAL A 62 7.97 11.11 -17.60
N GLY A 63 8.70 11.28 -16.51
CA GLY A 63 9.09 12.60 -16.00
C GLY A 63 8.05 13.16 -15.05
N ARG A 64 8.53 13.86 -14.01
CA ARG A 64 7.70 14.37 -12.90
C ARG A 64 6.54 15.26 -13.34
N ALA A 65 6.71 16.04 -14.38
CA ALA A 65 5.68 16.99 -14.85
C ALA A 65 4.50 16.31 -15.56
N ASN A 66 4.63 15.05 -15.95
CA ASN A 66 3.71 14.36 -16.84
C ASN A 66 2.87 13.27 -16.15
N TYR A 67 2.93 13.17 -14.84
CA TYR A 67 2.12 12.21 -14.10
C TYR A 67 1.75 12.73 -12.72
N HIS A 68 0.66 12.14 -12.16
CA HIS A 68 0.30 12.28 -10.76
C HIS A 68 0.06 10.87 -10.21
N LEU A 69 0.84 10.46 -9.23
CA LEU A 69 0.71 9.18 -8.56
C LEU A 69 0.09 9.39 -7.18
N LYS A 70 -0.93 8.60 -6.85
CA LYS A 70 -1.59 8.66 -5.54
C LYS A 70 -1.75 7.28 -4.93
N ILE A 71 -1.46 7.17 -3.63
CA ILE A 71 -1.83 6.01 -2.83
C ILE A 71 -3.25 6.22 -2.32
N ARG A 72 -4.18 5.32 -2.68
CA ARG A 72 -5.60 5.45 -2.39
C ARG A 72 -6.04 4.79 -1.09
N THR A 73 -5.15 4.07 -0.44
CA THR A 73 -5.41 3.37 0.83
C THR A 73 -4.52 3.90 1.94
N PHE A 74 -5.01 3.83 3.17
CA PHE A 74 -4.24 4.26 4.34
C PHE A 74 -4.08 3.09 5.33
N PRO A 75 -2.89 2.87 5.90
CA PRO A 75 -2.65 1.79 6.85
C PRO A 75 -3.16 2.15 8.25
N HIS A 76 -4.47 2.00 8.49
CA HIS A 76 -5.09 2.28 9.78
C HIS A 76 -5.04 1.11 10.75
N HIS A 77 -5.04 -0.12 10.24
CA HIS A 77 -5.12 -1.31 11.07
C HIS A 77 -3.77 -1.61 11.71
N VAL A 78 -3.76 -1.77 13.03
CA VAL A 78 -2.54 -2.07 13.77
C VAL A 78 -2.32 -3.58 13.79
N LEU A 79 -1.16 -4.01 13.29
CA LEU A 79 -0.74 -5.41 13.33
C LEU A 79 -0.05 -5.70 14.65
N ARG A 80 -0.39 -6.84 15.25
CA ARG A 80 0.19 -7.31 16.49
C ARG A 80 0.87 -8.66 16.29
N GLU A 81 1.95 -8.86 16.98
CA GLU A 81 2.67 -10.13 16.96
C GLU A 81 2.96 -10.56 18.40
N ASN A 82 2.51 -11.75 18.75
CA ASN A 82 2.87 -12.41 19.99
C ASN A 82 3.93 -13.46 19.67
N LYS A 83 5.20 -13.14 19.94
CA LYS A 83 6.30 -14.07 19.72
C LYS A 83 6.32 -15.11 20.81
N GLN A 84 6.18 -16.39 20.42
CA GLN A 84 6.36 -17.49 21.33
C GLN A 84 7.85 -17.74 21.57
N ALA A 85 8.23 -17.97 22.82
CA ALA A 85 9.58 -18.38 23.16
C ALA A 85 9.84 -19.79 22.62
N THR A 86 11.01 -20.00 22.03
CA THR A 86 11.47 -21.30 21.58
C THR A 86 12.58 -21.82 22.48
N GLY A 87 12.67 -23.13 22.67
CA GLY A 87 13.69 -23.77 23.48
C GLY A 87 13.27 -24.08 24.92
N ALA A 88 14.19 -24.02 25.87
CA ALA A 88 13.98 -24.47 27.26
C ALA A 88 12.91 -23.69 28.03
N GLY A 89 12.52 -22.50 27.55
CA GLY A 89 11.44 -21.71 28.13
C GLY A 89 10.07 -21.97 27.55
N ALA A 90 9.91 -22.92 26.63
CA ALA A 90 8.65 -23.16 25.90
C ALA A 90 7.47 -23.52 26.81
N ASP A 91 7.72 -24.22 27.91
CA ASP A 91 6.67 -24.60 28.88
C ASP A 91 6.06 -23.39 29.60
N ARG A 92 6.82 -22.30 29.73
CA ARG A 92 6.34 -21.07 30.36
C ARG A 92 5.46 -20.24 29.40
N VAL A 93 5.50 -20.54 28.12
CA VAL A 93 4.72 -19.83 27.09
C VAL A 93 3.23 -20.11 27.26
N SER A 94 2.83 -21.28 27.75
CA SER A 94 1.42 -21.61 27.97
C SER A 94 0.76 -20.71 29.02
N GLU A 95 1.49 -20.24 30.03
CA GLU A 95 1.02 -19.21 30.96
C GLU A 95 0.98 -17.84 30.29
N GLY A 96 1.94 -17.52 29.44
CA GLY A 96 1.97 -16.29 28.65
C GLY A 96 0.84 -16.16 27.65
N MET A 97 0.23 -17.25 27.23
CA MET A 97 -0.94 -17.24 26.33
C MET A 97 -2.18 -16.59 26.96
N ARG A 98 -2.28 -16.53 28.26
CA ARG A 98 -3.36 -15.81 28.97
C ARG A 98 -3.19 -14.28 28.86
N LEU A 99 -1.98 -13.82 28.62
CA LEU A 99 -1.62 -12.41 28.46
C LEU A 99 -1.21 -12.11 27.02
N ALA A 100 -1.76 -12.87 26.08
CA ALA A 100 -1.33 -12.90 24.69
C ALA A 100 -1.84 -11.72 23.86
N PHE A 101 -1.93 -10.52 24.44
CA PHE A 101 -2.10 -9.31 23.66
C PHE A 101 -0.75 -8.98 23.04
N GLY A 102 -0.59 -9.28 21.74
CA GLY A 102 0.67 -9.10 21.03
C GLY A 102 1.12 -7.65 21.00
N LYS A 103 2.42 -7.45 20.87
CA LYS A 103 3.00 -6.12 20.68
C LYS A 103 2.69 -5.61 19.26
N ALA A 104 2.42 -4.30 19.14
CA ALA A 104 2.26 -3.67 17.84
C ALA A 104 3.58 -3.71 17.05
N VAL A 105 3.55 -4.32 15.86
CA VAL A 105 4.74 -4.44 14.99
C VAL A 105 4.66 -3.57 13.75
N GLY A 106 3.50 -3.01 13.46
CA GLY A 106 3.31 -2.13 12.32
C GLY A 106 1.84 -1.88 12.04
N THR A 107 1.57 -1.26 10.91
CA THR A 107 0.22 -0.96 10.46
C THR A 107 -0.02 -1.57 9.08
N ALA A 108 -1.28 -1.78 8.75
CA ALA A 108 -1.69 -2.31 7.45
C ALA A 108 -2.97 -1.62 6.96
N ALA A 109 -3.12 -1.53 5.65
CA ALA A 109 -4.36 -1.11 5.03
C ALA A 109 -5.26 -2.32 4.80
N ARG A 110 -6.50 -2.25 5.23
CA ARG A 110 -7.51 -3.27 4.91
C ARG A 110 -8.16 -2.90 3.59
N VAL A 111 -8.05 -3.78 2.60
CA VAL A 111 -8.61 -3.55 1.27
C VAL A 111 -9.60 -4.66 0.92
N GLN A 112 -10.65 -4.28 0.22
CA GLN A 112 -11.67 -5.19 -0.25
C GLN A 112 -11.48 -5.47 -1.74
N SER A 113 -11.98 -6.61 -2.21
CA SER A 113 -12.00 -6.93 -3.63
C SER A 113 -12.63 -5.80 -4.45
N GLY A 114 -11.96 -5.39 -5.52
CA GLY A 114 -12.42 -4.30 -6.37
C GLY A 114 -11.98 -2.90 -5.92
N GLN A 115 -11.24 -2.78 -4.82
CA GLN A 115 -10.76 -1.50 -4.32
C GLN A 115 -9.48 -1.06 -5.03
N LYS A 116 -9.41 0.24 -5.39
CA LYS A 116 -8.19 0.84 -5.94
C LYS A 116 -7.17 1.08 -4.84
N VAL A 117 -5.95 0.66 -5.06
CA VAL A 117 -4.83 0.83 -4.10
C VAL A 117 -3.92 1.97 -4.53
N PHE A 118 -3.51 1.98 -5.79
CA PHE A 118 -2.70 3.04 -6.39
C PHE A 118 -3.40 3.57 -7.62
N SER A 119 -3.26 4.86 -7.88
CA SER A 119 -3.75 5.48 -9.11
C SER A 119 -2.67 6.38 -9.71
N VAL A 120 -2.53 6.33 -11.02
CA VAL A 120 -1.65 7.21 -11.79
C VAL A 120 -2.49 7.93 -12.82
N TRP A 121 -2.41 9.25 -12.82
CA TRP A 121 -3.01 10.09 -13.86
C TRP A 121 -1.92 10.56 -14.79
N THR A 122 -2.12 10.40 -16.08
CA THR A 122 -1.14 10.79 -17.09
C THR A 122 -1.82 11.11 -18.42
N THR A 123 -1.02 11.51 -19.40
CA THR A 123 -1.52 11.73 -20.76
C THR A 123 -1.55 10.39 -21.53
N PRO A 124 -2.35 10.28 -22.61
CA PRO A 124 -2.41 9.06 -23.41
C PRO A 124 -1.06 8.63 -23.98
N GLN A 125 -0.19 9.58 -24.25
CA GLN A 125 1.16 9.36 -24.78
C GLN A 125 2.01 8.48 -23.85
N TYR A 126 1.82 8.60 -22.54
CA TYR A 126 2.60 7.89 -21.52
C TYR A 126 1.85 6.71 -20.88
N ALA A 127 0.65 6.38 -21.36
CA ALA A 127 -0.20 5.38 -20.74
C ALA A 127 0.48 4.00 -20.64
N GLU A 128 1.17 3.56 -21.69
CA GLU A 128 1.85 2.26 -21.68
C GLU A 128 3.03 2.23 -20.70
N LYS A 129 3.78 3.30 -20.61
CA LYS A 129 4.89 3.43 -19.64
C LYS A 129 4.38 3.44 -18.22
N ALA A 130 3.26 4.11 -17.98
CA ALA A 130 2.61 4.11 -16.67
C ALA A 130 2.10 2.72 -16.29
N LYS A 131 1.51 1.97 -17.22
CA LYS A 131 1.10 0.58 -16.98
C LYS A 131 2.30 -0.30 -16.59
N ALA A 132 3.42 -0.17 -17.28
CA ALA A 132 4.63 -0.91 -16.96
C ALA A 132 5.13 -0.59 -15.54
N SER A 133 5.05 0.67 -15.13
CA SER A 133 5.41 1.10 -13.78
C SER A 133 4.49 0.48 -12.73
N LEU A 134 3.18 0.48 -12.97
CA LEU A 134 2.20 -0.12 -12.06
C LEU A 134 2.39 -1.63 -11.91
N ARG A 135 2.80 -2.34 -12.96
CA ARG A 135 3.11 -3.78 -12.88
C ARG A 135 4.23 -4.06 -11.89
N ARG A 136 5.22 -3.19 -11.76
CA ARG A 136 6.26 -3.32 -10.75
C ARG A 136 5.70 -3.18 -9.33
N GLY A 137 4.72 -2.30 -9.16
CA GLY A 137 4.02 -2.16 -7.88
C GLY A 137 3.22 -3.39 -7.50
N ILE A 138 2.59 -4.04 -8.47
CA ILE A 138 1.80 -5.26 -8.23
C ILE A 138 2.65 -6.38 -7.61
N TYR A 139 3.92 -6.50 -8.00
CA TYR A 139 4.81 -7.52 -7.45
C TYR A 139 5.10 -7.35 -5.96
N LYS A 140 4.85 -6.18 -5.40
CA LYS A 140 5.05 -5.88 -3.97
C LYS A 140 3.79 -6.06 -3.14
N ILE A 141 2.64 -6.28 -3.78
CA ILE A 141 1.35 -6.46 -3.13
C ILE A 141 1.09 -7.95 -2.91
N PRO A 142 0.58 -8.36 -1.73
CA PRO A 142 0.44 -9.78 -1.38
C PRO A 142 -0.73 -10.50 -2.06
N THR A 143 -1.55 -9.79 -2.83
CA THR A 143 -2.77 -10.34 -3.44
C THR A 143 -2.74 -10.16 -4.95
N PRO A 144 -3.44 -11.01 -5.72
CA PRO A 144 -3.65 -10.77 -7.13
C PRO A 144 -4.29 -9.41 -7.37
N ALA A 145 -3.78 -8.68 -8.35
CA ALA A 145 -4.27 -7.36 -8.70
C ALA A 145 -4.22 -7.18 -10.21
N ARG A 146 -5.08 -6.29 -10.69
CA ARG A 146 -5.13 -5.94 -12.12
C ARG A 146 -5.01 -4.43 -12.28
N ILE A 147 -4.65 -4.00 -13.49
CA ILE A 147 -4.59 -2.61 -13.86
C ILE A 147 -5.88 -2.26 -14.62
N VAL A 148 -6.56 -1.22 -14.16
CA VAL A 148 -7.76 -0.68 -14.80
C VAL A 148 -7.44 0.69 -15.37
N GLU A 149 -7.76 0.90 -16.64
CA GLU A 149 -7.61 2.17 -17.31
C GLU A 149 -8.97 2.86 -17.47
N GLU A 150 -9.04 4.10 -17.05
CA GLU A 150 -10.18 4.97 -17.27
C GLU A 150 -9.71 6.23 -17.99
N ARG A 151 -10.46 6.66 -19.00
CA ARG A 151 -10.18 7.90 -19.73
C ARG A 151 -11.31 8.88 -19.50
N ALA A 152 -10.92 10.15 -19.26
CA ALA A 152 -11.92 11.22 -19.23
C ALA A 152 -12.60 11.31 -20.60
N ALA A 153 -13.91 11.52 -20.58
CA ALA A 153 -14.65 11.76 -21.82
C ALA A 153 -14.12 13.04 -22.47
N GLU A 154 -13.82 12.97 -23.74
CA GLU A 154 -13.50 14.18 -24.50
C GLU A 154 -14.75 15.07 -24.56
N ALA A 155 -14.58 16.24 -24.02
CA ALA A 155 -15.64 17.23 -24.05
C ALA A 155 -15.79 17.85 -25.45
#